data_62b33b54d1fd9e7b44bf289de9823c95
#
_entry.id   62b33b54d1fd9e7b44bf289de9823c95
#
_cell.length_a   1.000
_cell.length_b   1.000
_cell.length_c   1.000
_cell.angle_alpha   90.00
_cell.angle_beta   90.00
_cell.angle_gamma   90.00
#
_symmetry.space_group_name_H-M   'P 1'
#
loop_
_entity.id
_entity.type
_entity.pdbx_description
1 polymer ?
#
loop_
_entity_poly.entity_id
_entity_poly.type
_entity_poly.pdbx_seq_one_letter_code
_entity_poly.pdbx_strand_id
1 'polypeptide(L)'
;MTLAAHLPALQVVLPLLAAPVAVLLRHGGLAFAVVTAAAWAAFATAIGLWLQVGQGGDGHVISYHIGSWPPPWGIEYRVDRLSSFVLVLVSGMAALVLPYSRSSIAREIAPESHYLYYAMFALCLTGLLGITITGDAFNIFVFLEISSLATYVLIALGRDRRALTAAYQYLIMGSIGATFIVIGIGFLYLMTGTLNLADMAGRLGAIESSRPVLVALAFLTVGISLKLALFPLHQWLPNAYTHAPSAVTAFLAATATKVSVYVLIRFYFSVFGESLVFDQLPLPQVMLGLSLCAMFGASFVAIFQNDLKRLFAYSSVGQMGYITLGLSFDSVNGLAASIVHLFNHGIAKGAIFLLIGGIVAASAARGAVSPAPTFANLAGLARRMPLTCFGIVLGGLSLIGVPGTAGFISKWYLILAALEKGQWWLVGAILLSSLLAVAYVWRFVEVAYFRAAPAGQDARGEAPPALLIPAWLLVAATIWFGLDTSLSLGSALDAAQQLVRTGR
;
A
#
# COMPACT_ATOMS: atom_id res chain seq x y z
N MET A 1 16.84 -13.66 -27.70
CA MET A 1 16.20 -12.65 -26.86
C MET A 1 17.09 -12.39 -25.65
N THR A 2 17.36 -11.14 -25.31
CA THR A 2 18.17 -10.77 -24.13
C THR A 2 17.37 -10.94 -22.85
N LEU A 3 18.02 -11.24 -21.72
CA LEU A 3 17.38 -11.34 -20.40
C LEU A 3 16.55 -10.07 -20.08
N ALA A 4 17.01 -8.91 -20.54
CA ALA A 4 16.35 -7.63 -20.37
C ALA A 4 14.93 -7.59 -20.99
N ALA A 5 14.69 -8.31 -22.08
CA ALA A 5 13.38 -8.41 -22.73
C ALA A 5 12.35 -9.22 -21.90
N HIS A 6 12.82 -10.08 -20.99
CA HIS A 6 11.96 -10.94 -20.16
C HIS A 6 11.74 -10.40 -18.73
N LEU A 7 12.28 -9.23 -18.39
CA LEU A 7 12.08 -8.64 -17.06
C LEU A 7 10.59 -8.54 -16.66
N PRO A 8 9.62 -8.18 -17.54
CA PRO A 8 8.23 -8.15 -17.14
C PRO A 8 7.68 -9.51 -16.69
N ALA A 9 8.05 -10.60 -17.36
CA ALA A 9 7.65 -11.94 -16.94
C ALA A 9 8.34 -12.36 -15.64
N LEU A 10 9.64 -12.11 -15.51
CA LEU A 10 10.42 -12.45 -14.32
C LEU A 10 9.89 -11.75 -13.07
N GLN A 11 9.37 -10.54 -13.19
CA GLN A 11 8.79 -9.77 -12.10
C GLN A 11 7.71 -10.54 -11.32
N VAL A 12 6.92 -11.35 -12.03
CA VAL A 12 5.82 -12.13 -11.46
C VAL A 12 6.20 -13.58 -11.24
N VAL A 13 6.92 -14.19 -12.19
CA VAL A 13 7.25 -15.62 -12.18
C VAL A 13 8.19 -16.00 -11.04
N LEU A 14 9.15 -15.13 -10.68
CA LEU A 14 10.11 -15.42 -9.61
C LEU A 14 9.41 -15.66 -8.26
N PRO A 15 8.60 -14.74 -7.71
CA PRO A 15 7.89 -14.99 -6.46
C PRO A 15 6.79 -16.05 -6.61
N LEU A 16 6.16 -16.18 -7.79
CA LEU A 16 5.15 -17.22 -8.05
C LEU A 16 5.73 -18.62 -7.88
N LEU A 17 6.89 -18.90 -8.47
CA LEU A 17 7.55 -20.20 -8.36
C LEU A 17 8.18 -20.44 -6.97
N ALA A 18 8.58 -19.37 -6.28
CA ALA A 18 9.10 -19.51 -4.92
C ALA A 18 8.05 -20.04 -3.93
N ALA A 19 6.77 -19.77 -4.14
CA ALA A 19 5.71 -20.22 -3.25
C ALA A 19 5.55 -21.75 -3.19
N PRO A 20 5.33 -22.50 -4.29
CA PRO A 20 5.28 -23.95 -4.26
C PRO A 20 6.60 -24.58 -3.83
N VAL A 21 7.75 -24.00 -4.19
CA VAL A 21 9.06 -24.48 -3.71
C VAL A 21 9.14 -24.39 -2.19
N ALA A 22 8.70 -23.29 -1.57
CA ALA A 22 8.66 -23.15 -0.12
C ALA A 22 7.77 -24.20 0.55
N VAL A 23 6.62 -24.54 -0.07
CA VAL A 23 5.71 -25.62 0.42
C VAL A 23 6.35 -26.99 0.30
N LEU A 24 7.03 -27.29 -0.81
CA LEU A 24 7.70 -28.58 -1.03
C LEU A 24 8.85 -28.82 -0.05
N LEU A 25 9.62 -27.78 0.26
CA LEU A 25 10.76 -27.85 1.17
C LEU A 25 10.34 -28.13 2.64
N ARG A 26 9.15 -27.74 3.07
CA ARG A 26 8.59 -27.91 4.42
C ARG A 26 9.55 -27.53 5.57
N HIS A 27 10.54 -26.70 5.29
CA HIS A 27 11.56 -26.25 6.23
C HIS A 27 11.61 -24.73 6.28
N GLY A 28 11.30 -24.13 7.44
CA GLY A 28 11.18 -22.68 7.58
C GLY A 28 12.41 -21.88 7.16
N GLY A 29 13.63 -22.39 7.44
CA GLY A 29 14.88 -21.73 7.06
C GLY A 29 15.15 -21.76 5.56
N LEU A 30 14.88 -22.86 4.86
CA LEU A 30 15.04 -22.98 3.41
C LEU A 30 13.95 -22.18 2.68
N ALA A 31 12.71 -22.25 3.14
CA ALA A 31 11.61 -21.45 2.60
C ALA A 31 11.92 -19.94 2.73
N PHE A 32 12.46 -19.51 3.88
CA PHE A 32 12.96 -18.14 4.07
C PHE A 32 14.00 -17.76 3.02
N ALA A 33 15.01 -18.59 2.81
CA ALA A 33 16.10 -18.28 1.87
C ALA A 33 15.58 -18.15 0.43
N VAL A 34 14.75 -19.09 -0.02
CA VAL A 34 14.17 -19.10 -1.38
C VAL A 34 13.29 -17.88 -1.62
N VAL A 35 12.36 -17.61 -0.70
CA VAL A 35 11.40 -16.50 -0.87
C VAL A 35 12.10 -15.14 -0.72
N THR A 36 13.09 -15.03 0.16
CA THR A 36 13.91 -13.80 0.27
C THR A 36 14.71 -13.56 -0.99
N ALA A 37 15.36 -14.59 -1.55
CA ALA A 37 16.07 -14.45 -2.81
C ALA A 37 15.15 -14.04 -3.96
N ALA A 38 13.96 -14.64 -4.07
CA ALA A 38 12.96 -14.28 -5.07
C ALA A 38 12.48 -12.82 -4.92
N ALA A 39 12.27 -12.33 -3.69
CA ALA A 39 11.86 -10.95 -3.45
C ALA A 39 12.96 -9.94 -3.81
N TRP A 40 14.23 -10.23 -3.50
CA TRP A 40 15.35 -9.39 -3.91
C TRP A 40 15.54 -9.42 -5.44
N ALA A 41 15.37 -10.57 -6.08
CA ALA A 41 15.40 -10.67 -7.53
C ALA A 41 14.24 -9.88 -8.17
N ALA A 42 13.02 -9.96 -7.60
CA ALA A 42 11.88 -9.15 -8.04
C ALA A 42 12.13 -7.63 -7.85
N PHE A 43 12.82 -7.23 -6.79
CA PHE A 43 13.22 -5.83 -6.60
C PHE A 43 14.26 -5.37 -7.63
N ALA A 44 15.24 -6.20 -7.93
CA ALA A 44 16.24 -5.92 -8.97
C ALA A 44 15.58 -5.81 -10.36
N THR A 45 14.61 -6.70 -10.68
CA THR A 45 13.84 -6.61 -11.94
C THR A 45 12.99 -5.36 -12.00
N ALA A 46 12.35 -4.94 -10.88
CA ALA A 46 11.57 -3.71 -10.83
C ALA A 46 12.44 -2.46 -11.09
N ILE A 47 13.65 -2.40 -10.51
CA ILE A 47 14.61 -1.33 -10.79
C ILE A 47 15.01 -1.36 -12.27
N GLY A 48 15.29 -2.53 -12.83
CA GLY A 48 15.59 -2.68 -14.26
C GLY A 48 14.48 -2.17 -15.18
N LEU A 49 13.23 -2.50 -14.87
CA LEU A 49 12.06 -2.01 -15.60
C LEU A 49 11.89 -0.50 -15.46
N TRP A 50 12.06 0.04 -14.25
CA TRP A 50 11.98 1.48 -14.00
C TRP A 50 13.04 2.26 -14.79
N LEU A 51 14.28 1.76 -14.86
CA LEU A 51 15.35 2.35 -15.66
C LEU A 51 15.07 2.28 -17.16
N GLN A 52 14.57 1.13 -17.67
CA GLN A 52 14.21 0.99 -19.09
C GLN A 52 13.10 1.96 -19.50
N VAL A 53 12.04 2.07 -18.70
CA VAL A 53 10.97 3.06 -18.95
C VAL A 53 11.51 4.48 -18.88
N GLY A 54 12.46 4.76 -17.96
CA GLY A 54 13.11 6.06 -17.83
C GLY A 54 13.92 6.47 -19.05
N GLN A 55 14.65 5.52 -19.66
CA GLN A 55 15.51 5.77 -20.80
C GLN A 55 14.76 5.87 -22.13
N GLY A 56 13.56 5.32 -22.25
CA GLY A 56 12.78 5.28 -23.49
C GLY A 56 12.13 6.61 -23.89
N GLY A 57 12.32 7.69 -23.12
CA GLY A 57 11.73 9.00 -23.41
C GLY A 57 10.29 9.16 -22.90
N ASP A 58 9.67 10.30 -23.27
CA ASP A 58 8.30 10.62 -22.88
C ASP A 58 7.30 9.64 -23.51
N GLY A 59 6.45 9.04 -22.67
CA GLY A 59 5.40 8.14 -23.11
C GLY A 59 5.85 6.70 -23.42
N HIS A 60 7.11 6.34 -23.17
CA HIS A 60 7.59 4.99 -23.42
C HIS A 60 6.85 3.96 -22.52
N VAL A 61 6.38 2.89 -23.15
CA VAL A 61 5.67 1.78 -22.53
C VAL A 61 6.29 0.48 -22.99
N ILE A 62 6.65 -0.39 -22.03
CA ILE A 62 7.11 -1.74 -22.34
C ILE A 62 5.87 -2.63 -22.43
N SER A 63 5.64 -3.23 -23.60
CA SER A 63 4.61 -4.22 -23.85
C SER A 63 5.25 -5.59 -23.97
N TYR A 64 4.83 -6.53 -23.13
CA TYR A 64 5.31 -7.92 -23.14
C TYR A 64 4.14 -8.88 -23.34
N HIS A 65 4.17 -9.62 -24.45
CA HIS A 65 3.12 -10.54 -24.84
C HIS A 65 3.39 -11.93 -24.24
N ILE A 66 2.51 -12.41 -23.35
CA ILE A 66 2.63 -13.73 -22.74
C ILE A 66 2.36 -14.80 -23.78
N GLY A 67 3.30 -15.77 -23.90
CA GLY A 67 3.20 -16.84 -24.90
C GLY A 67 3.32 -16.35 -26.35
N SER A 68 3.79 -15.11 -26.58
CA SER A 68 3.91 -14.48 -27.90
C SER A 68 2.56 -14.23 -28.62
N TRP A 69 1.44 -14.30 -27.89
CA TRP A 69 0.12 -13.93 -28.41
C TRP A 69 -0.05 -12.41 -28.36
N PRO A 70 -0.32 -11.75 -29.50
CA PRO A 70 -0.49 -10.30 -29.51
C PRO A 70 -1.79 -9.87 -28.81
N PRO A 71 -1.82 -8.70 -28.13
CA PRO A 71 -3.06 -8.13 -27.64
C PRO A 71 -3.98 -7.76 -28.83
N PRO A 72 -5.31 -7.78 -28.70
CA PRO A 72 -6.05 -8.04 -27.46
C PRO A 72 -6.31 -9.54 -27.17
N TRP A 73 -5.82 -10.46 -28.02
CA TRP A 73 -6.10 -11.90 -27.92
C TRP A 73 -5.29 -12.57 -26.81
N GLY A 74 -4.03 -12.12 -26.59
CA GLY A 74 -3.16 -12.62 -25.54
C GLY A 74 -3.10 -11.67 -24.35
N ILE A 75 -2.73 -12.21 -23.18
CA ILE A 75 -2.47 -11.41 -21.98
C ILE A 75 -1.19 -10.58 -22.21
N GLU A 76 -1.29 -9.29 -21.98
CA GLU A 76 -0.20 -8.32 -22.05
C GLU A 76 0.27 -7.93 -20.65
N TYR A 77 1.59 -7.92 -20.42
CA TYR A 77 2.16 -7.15 -19.33
C TYR A 77 2.61 -5.80 -19.86
N ARG A 78 2.12 -4.73 -19.24
CA ARG A 78 2.30 -3.36 -19.69
C ARG A 78 2.96 -2.53 -18.60
N VAL A 79 4.19 -2.08 -18.85
CA VAL A 79 4.96 -1.30 -17.88
C VAL A 79 5.18 0.12 -18.40
N ASP A 80 4.63 1.08 -17.68
CA ASP A 80 4.80 2.52 -17.90
C ASP A 80 5.39 3.20 -16.66
N ARG A 81 5.43 4.54 -16.63
CA ARG A 81 5.96 5.33 -15.51
C ARG A 81 5.27 5.00 -14.20
N LEU A 82 3.93 4.92 -14.17
CA LEU A 82 3.18 4.64 -12.95
C LEU A 82 3.40 3.22 -12.46
N SER A 83 3.26 2.22 -13.33
CA SER A 83 3.44 0.81 -12.94
C SER A 83 4.85 0.52 -12.46
N SER A 84 5.89 1.02 -13.17
CA SER A 84 7.29 0.83 -12.76
C SER A 84 7.58 1.44 -11.37
N PHE A 85 7.04 2.61 -11.08
CA PHE A 85 7.18 3.27 -9.79
C PHE A 85 6.53 2.46 -8.64
N VAL A 86 5.32 1.94 -8.86
CA VAL A 86 4.63 1.10 -7.87
C VAL A 86 5.29 -0.28 -7.72
N LEU A 87 5.81 -0.87 -8.81
CA LEU A 87 6.59 -2.13 -8.74
C LEU A 87 7.82 -1.99 -7.86
N VAL A 88 8.56 -0.87 -7.96
CA VAL A 88 9.72 -0.58 -7.10
C VAL A 88 9.29 -0.48 -5.62
N LEU A 89 8.18 0.19 -5.32
CA LEU A 89 7.67 0.28 -3.95
C LEU A 89 7.32 -1.11 -3.39
N VAL A 90 6.51 -1.89 -4.11
CA VAL A 90 6.00 -3.18 -3.63
C VAL A 90 7.12 -4.20 -3.44
N SER A 91 7.99 -4.36 -4.44
CA SER A 91 9.12 -5.30 -4.37
C SER A 91 10.18 -4.86 -3.37
N GLY A 92 10.48 -3.56 -3.28
CA GLY A 92 11.41 -3.01 -2.30
C GLY A 92 10.93 -3.22 -0.86
N MET A 93 9.63 -3.01 -0.61
CA MET A 93 9.05 -3.32 0.70
C MET A 93 9.13 -4.81 1.04
N ALA A 94 8.88 -5.71 0.08
CA ALA A 94 9.04 -7.14 0.29
C ALA A 94 10.48 -7.51 0.61
N ALA A 95 11.45 -6.96 -0.14
CA ALA A 95 12.88 -7.19 0.05
C ALA A 95 13.38 -6.76 1.45
N LEU A 96 12.80 -5.70 2.03
CA LEU A 96 13.13 -5.22 3.37
C LEU A 96 12.39 -5.96 4.48
N VAL A 97 11.11 -6.28 4.28
CA VAL A 97 10.27 -6.94 5.30
C VAL A 97 10.65 -8.41 5.48
N LEU A 98 11.08 -9.13 4.44
CA LEU A 98 11.41 -10.55 4.55
C LEU A 98 12.60 -10.83 5.49
N PRO A 99 13.76 -10.15 5.42
CA PRO A 99 14.82 -10.30 6.41
C PRO A 99 14.35 -10.00 7.85
N TYR A 100 13.56 -8.95 8.03
CA TYR A 100 12.91 -8.61 9.31
C TYR A 100 12.03 -9.75 9.80
N SER A 101 11.24 -10.38 8.90
CA SER A 101 10.23 -11.37 9.25
C SER A 101 10.80 -12.59 9.97
N ARG A 102 12.03 -12.99 9.66
CA ARG A 102 12.67 -14.15 10.28
C ARG A 102 12.69 -14.05 11.82
N SER A 103 12.99 -12.87 12.34
CA SER A 103 13.03 -12.63 13.78
C SER A 103 11.64 -12.35 14.39
N SER A 104 10.74 -11.75 13.63
CA SER A 104 9.39 -11.42 14.06
C SER A 104 8.51 -12.68 14.15
N ILE A 105 8.43 -13.49 13.08
CA ILE A 105 7.55 -14.66 13.05
C ILE A 105 7.95 -15.76 14.03
N ALA A 106 9.23 -15.85 14.38
CA ALA A 106 9.69 -16.81 15.39
C ALA A 106 8.95 -16.68 16.74
N ARG A 107 8.39 -15.50 17.00
CA ARG A 107 7.66 -15.20 18.25
C ARG A 107 6.15 -15.11 18.05
N GLU A 108 5.71 -14.76 16.85
CA GLU A 108 4.30 -14.47 16.55
C GLU A 108 3.57 -15.58 15.80
N ILE A 109 4.29 -16.56 15.22
CA ILE A 109 3.73 -17.68 14.44
C ILE A 109 4.29 -19.00 15.00
N ALA A 110 3.52 -20.09 14.94
CA ALA A 110 3.94 -21.41 15.32
C ALA A 110 5.05 -21.94 14.39
N PRO A 111 6.15 -22.56 14.92
CA PRO A 111 7.30 -22.97 14.13
C PRO A 111 6.97 -23.90 12.95
N GLU A 112 6.01 -24.79 13.12
CA GLU A 112 5.51 -25.71 12.09
C GLU A 112 4.84 -25.01 10.92
N SER A 113 4.40 -23.74 11.10
CA SER A 113 3.74 -22.95 10.08
C SER A 113 4.67 -21.93 9.40
N HIS A 114 5.97 -21.86 9.76
CA HIS A 114 6.88 -20.86 9.18
C HIS A 114 7.04 -21.02 7.67
N TYR A 115 7.12 -22.25 7.14
CA TYR A 115 7.23 -22.46 5.69
C TYR A 115 5.96 -22.03 4.95
N LEU A 116 4.78 -22.22 5.55
CA LEU A 116 3.50 -21.72 5.01
C LEU A 116 3.46 -20.19 5.00
N TYR A 117 3.96 -19.54 6.05
CA TYR A 117 4.08 -18.09 6.09
C TYR A 117 4.88 -17.57 4.87
N TYR A 118 6.05 -18.15 4.59
CA TYR A 118 6.87 -17.72 3.46
C TYR A 118 6.20 -18.01 2.12
N ALA A 119 5.54 -19.15 1.97
CA ALA A 119 4.77 -19.49 0.77
C ALA A 119 3.63 -18.49 0.53
N MET A 120 2.84 -18.18 1.56
CA MET A 120 1.74 -17.21 1.46
C MET A 120 2.26 -15.79 1.23
N PHE A 121 3.41 -15.42 1.82
CA PHE A 121 4.04 -14.13 1.56
C PHE A 121 4.46 -14.01 0.09
N ALA A 122 5.05 -15.06 -0.49
CA ALA A 122 5.42 -15.09 -1.90
C ALA A 122 4.20 -14.98 -2.81
N LEU A 123 3.08 -15.66 -2.51
CA LEU A 123 1.81 -15.53 -3.26
C LEU A 123 1.21 -14.12 -3.12
N CYS A 124 1.22 -13.54 -1.92
CA CYS A 124 0.76 -12.17 -1.72
C CYS A 124 1.58 -11.18 -2.55
N LEU A 125 2.90 -11.31 -2.53
CA LEU A 125 3.82 -10.51 -3.34
C LEU A 125 3.55 -10.70 -4.84
N THR A 126 3.40 -11.95 -5.30
CA THR A 126 3.05 -12.28 -6.70
C THR A 126 1.78 -11.59 -7.15
N GLY A 127 0.72 -11.66 -6.33
CA GLY A 127 -0.54 -11.01 -6.66
C GLY A 127 -0.41 -9.49 -6.75
N LEU A 128 0.27 -8.84 -5.81
CA LEU A 128 0.46 -7.38 -5.82
C LEU A 128 1.32 -6.92 -7.02
N LEU A 129 2.38 -7.64 -7.36
CA LEU A 129 3.20 -7.36 -8.54
C LEU A 129 2.43 -7.61 -9.84
N GLY A 130 1.66 -8.72 -9.89
CA GLY A 130 0.83 -9.08 -11.04
C GLY A 130 -0.26 -8.05 -11.34
N ILE A 131 -0.96 -7.52 -10.31
CA ILE A 131 -1.92 -6.42 -10.47
C ILE A 131 -1.24 -5.20 -11.11
N THR A 132 -0.03 -4.89 -10.65
CA THR A 132 0.67 -3.66 -11.05
C THR A 132 1.22 -3.74 -12.47
N ILE A 133 1.52 -4.94 -12.97
CA ILE A 133 2.18 -5.11 -14.28
C ILE A 133 1.21 -5.50 -15.40
N THR A 134 0.06 -6.09 -15.10
CA THR A 134 -0.85 -6.58 -16.12
C THR A 134 -1.57 -5.45 -16.86
N GLY A 135 -1.71 -5.60 -18.18
CA GLY A 135 -2.53 -4.77 -19.05
C GLY A 135 -3.92 -5.36 -19.35
N ASP A 136 -4.38 -6.35 -18.57
CA ASP A 136 -5.63 -7.06 -18.76
C ASP A 136 -6.53 -6.92 -17.53
N ALA A 137 -7.80 -6.53 -17.71
CA ALA A 137 -8.74 -6.26 -16.64
C ALA A 137 -9.08 -7.51 -15.81
N PHE A 138 -9.30 -8.66 -16.47
CA PHE A 138 -9.63 -9.88 -15.77
C PHE A 138 -8.41 -10.43 -15.02
N ASN A 139 -7.23 -10.26 -15.58
CA ASN A 139 -5.99 -10.65 -14.93
C ASN A 139 -5.69 -9.77 -13.69
N ILE A 140 -6.09 -8.48 -13.70
CA ILE A 140 -6.10 -7.65 -12.46
C ILE A 140 -6.94 -8.33 -11.38
N PHE A 141 -8.17 -8.78 -11.71
CA PHE A 141 -9.04 -9.47 -10.76
C PHE A 141 -8.39 -10.76 -10.23
N VAL A 142 -7.82 -11.59 -11.10
CA VAL A 142 -7.16 -12.85 -10.70
C VAL A 142 -6.01 -12.61 -9.74
N PHE A 143 -5.10 -11.68 -10.05
CA PHE A 143 -3.99 -11.35 -9.17
C PHE A 143 -4.44 -10.69 -7.87
N LEU A 144 -5.53 -9.92 -7.92
CA LEU A 144 -6.14 -9.32 -6.74
C LEU A 144 -6.67 -10.41 -5.78
N GLU A 145 -7.28 -11.46 -6.32
CA GLU A 145 -7.73 -12.60 -5.51
C GLU A 145 -6.55 -13.43 -4.97
N ILE A 146 -5.51 -13.68 -5.77
CA ILE A 146 -4.29 -14.35 -5.30
C ILE A 146 -3.69 -13.59 -4.10
N SER A 147 -3.53 -12.28 -4.21
CA SER A 147 -2.98 -11.47 -3.11
C SER A 147 -3.89 -11.45 -1.89
N SER A 148 -5.21 -11.38 -2.09
CA SER A 148 -6.20 -11.30 -1.02
C SER A 148 -6.29 -12.60 -0.23
N LEU A 149 -6.44 -13.75 -0.91
CA LEU A 149 -6.50 -15.07 -0.28
C LEU A 149 -5.21 -15.37 0.50
N ALA A 150 -4.05 -15.07 -0.08
CA ALA A 150 -2.77 -15.19 0.61
C ALA A 150 -2.72 -14.31 1.87
N THR A 151 -3.24 -13.08 1.79
CA THR A 151 -3.29 -12.13 2.92
C THR A 151 -4.19 -12.64 4.05
N TYR A 152 -5.36 -13.21 3.74
CA TYR A 152 -6.25 -13.75 4.79
C TYR A 152 -5.56 -14.86 5.57
N VAL A 153 -4.82 -15.74 4.89
CA VAL A 153 -4.03 -16.79 5.54
C VAL A 153 -2.90 -16.18 6.36
N LEU A 154 -2.15 -15.21 5.81
CA LEU A 154 -1.06 -14.54 6.53
C LEU A 154 -1.52 -13.90 7.85
N ILE A 155 -2.70 -13.29 7.87
CA ILE A 155 -3.30 -12.72 9.09
C ILE A 155 -3.68 -13.85 10.05
N ALA A 156 -4.34 -14.89 9.56
CA ALA A 156 -4.83 -16.02 10.36
C ALA A 156 -3.72 -16.85 11.02
N LEU A 157 -2.50 -16.82 10.48
CA LEU A 157 -1.33 -17.53 11.06
C LEU A 157 -0.85 -16.96 12.40
N GLY A 158 -1.31 -15.75 12.79
CA GLY A 158 -0.97 -15.14 14.07
C GLY A 158 -1.45 -15.98 15.27
N ARG A 159 -0.64 -16.03 16.33
CA ARG A 159 -0.99 -16.76 17.57
C ARG A 159 -2.18 -16.15 18.34
N ASP A 160 -2.49 -14.87 18.13
CA ASP A 160 -3.66 -14.24 18.75
C ASP A 160 -4.95 -14.75 18.10
N ARG A 161 -5.85 -15.36 18.90
CA ARG A 161 -7.16 -15.84 18.39
C ARG A 161 -7.98 -14.77 17.67
N ARG A 162 -7.80 -13.50 18.04
CA ARG A 162 -8.45 -12.37 17.37
C ARG A 162 -7.99 -12.19 15.91
N ALA A 163 -6.81 -12.72 15.56
CA ALA A 163 -6.32 -12.73 14.18
C ALA A 163 -7.24 -13.53 13.25
N LEU A 164 -7.82 -14.66 13.73
CA LEU A 164 -8.79 -15.44 12.96
C LEU A 164 -10.05 -14.64 12.65
N THR A 165 -10.59 -13.92 13.65
CA THR A 165 -11.77 -13.05 13.45
C THR A 165 -11.45 -11.90 12.49
N ALA A 166 -10.28 -11.29 12.63
CA ALA A 166 -9.84 -10.21 11.74
C ALA A 166 -9.65 -10.71 10.29
N ALA A 167 -9.05 -11.89 10.12
CA ALA A 167 -8.91 -12.54 8.81
C ALA A 167 -10.29 -12.85 8.19
N TYR A 168 -11.23 -13.37 8.98
CA TYR A 168 -12.59 -13.64 8.52
C TYR A 168 -13.35 -12.36 8.10
N GLN A 169 -13.27 -11.30 8.90
CA GLN A 169 -13.87 -10.01 8.55
C GLN A 169 -13.29 -9.46 7.24
N TYR A 170 -11.96 -9.59 7.07
CA TYR A 170 -11.32 -9.16 5.84
C TYR A 170 -11.69 -10.05 4.64
N LEU A 171 -11.80 -11.37 4.84
CA LEU A 171 -12.29 -12.30 3.81
C LEU A 171 -13.68 -11.87 3.29
N ILE A 172 -14.65 -11.65 4.19
CA ILE A 172 -16.01 -11.26 3.80
C ILE A 172 -16.00 -9.93 3.02
N MET A 173 -15.40 -8.90 3.60
CA MET A 173 -15.36 -7.58 2.95
C MET A 173 -14.55 -7.60 1.65
N GLY A 174 -13.44 -8.34 1.64
CA GLY A 174 -12.58 -8.48 0.48
C GLY A 174 -13.26 -9.24 -0.67
N SER A 175 -14.02 -10.31 -0.38
CA SER A 175 -14.78 -11.06 -1.38
C SER A 175 -15.93 -10.24 -1.96
N ILE A 176 -16.63 -9.46 -1.14
CA ILE A 176 -17.64 -8.51 -1.64
C ILE A 176 -16.98 -7.52 -2.62
N GLY A 177 -15.85 -6.92 -2.25
CA GLY A 177 -15.14 -6.00 -3.13
C GLY A 177 -14.70 -6.63 -4.45
N ALA A 178 -14.17 -7.85 -4.40
CA ALA A 178 -13.77 -8.60 -5.59
C ALA A 178 -14.96 -8.94 -6.50
N THR A 179 -16.10 -9.33 -5.91
CA THR A 179 -17.35 -9.57 -6.65
C THR A 179 -17.81 -8.31 -7.38
N PHE A 180 -17.77 -7.16 -6.73
CA PHE A 180 -18.08 -5.89 -7.38
C PHE A 180 -17.13 -5.59 -8.54
N ILE A 181 -15.82 -5.80 -8.36
CA ILE A 181 -14.82 -5.58 -9.41
C ILE A 181 -15.09 -6.49 -10.60
N VAL A 182 -15.30 -7.80 -10.40
CA VAL A 182 -15.53 -8.74 -11.52
C VAL A 182 -16.84 -8.48 -12.26
N ILE A 183 -17.90 -8.07 -11.55
CA ILE A 183 -19.16 -7.65 -12.19
C ILE A 183 -18.91 -6.40 -13.06
N GLY A 184 -18.19 -5.39 -12.56
CA GLY A 184 -17.84 -4.21 -13.32
C GLY A 184 -17.03 -4.54 -14.58
N ILE A 185 -16.01 -5.42 -14.46
CA ILE A 185 -15.24 -5.93 -15.60
C ILE A 185 -16.16 -6.68 -16.60
N GLY A 186 -17.11 -7.49 -16.09
CA GLY A 186 -18.08 -8.21 -16.93
C GLY A 186 -18.94 -7.26 -17.75
N PHE A 187 -19.42 -6.15 -17.19
CA PHE A 187 -20.17 -5.13 -17.94
C PHE A 187 -19.30 -4.44 -18.99
N LEU A 188 -18.03 -4.12 -18.65
CA LEU A 188 -17.11 -3.56 -19.65
C LEU A 188 -16.84 -4.54 -20.78
N TYR A 189 -16.60 -5.82 -20.46
CA TYR A 189 -16.43 -6.87 -21.48
C TYR A 189 -17.66 -7.04 -22.37
N LEU A 190 -18.85 -7.03 -21.79
CA LEU A 190 -20.12 -7.09 -22.53
C LEU A 190 -20.24 -5.95 -23.56
N MET A 191 -19.77 -4.77 -23.21
CA MET A 191 -19.89 -3.58 -24.05
C MET A 191 -18.75 -3.44 -25.07
N THR A 192 -17.56 -3.91 -24.73
CA THR A 192 -16.35 -3.72 -25.56
C THR A 192 -15.89 -4.97 -26.29
N GLY A 193 -16.24 -6.17 -25.78
CA GLY A 193 -15.78 -7.45 -26.31
C GLY A 193 -14.29 -7.72 -26.08
N THR A 194 -13.61 -6.97 -25.20
CA THR A 194 -12.18 -7.13 -24.91
C THR A 194 -11.89 -7.01 -23.41
N LEU A 195 -10.81 -7.66 -22.95
CA LEU A 195 -10.31 -7.55 -21.58
C LEU A 195 -8.98 -6.78 -21.50
N ASN A 196 -8.33 -6.51 -22.63
CA ASN A 196 -7.14 -5.69 -22.68
C ASN A 196 -7.50 -4.21 -22.39
N LEU A 197 -6.84 -3.61 -21.39
CA LEU A 197 -7.17 -2.26 -20.92
C LEU A 197 -7.03 -1.18 -21.99
N ALA A 198 -6.00 -1.28 -22.84
CA ALA A 198 -5.76 -0.28 -23.89
C ALA A 198 -6.79 -0.39 -25.03
N ASP A 199 -7.13 -1.61 -25.44
CA ASP A 199 -8.16 -1.88 -26.46
C ASP A 199 -9.55 -1.50 -25.93
N MET A 200 -9.82 -1.80 -24.65
CA MET A 200 -11.04 -1.41 -23.93
C MET A 200 -11.23 0.11 -23.92
N ALA A 201 -10.20 0.88 -23.59
CA ALA A 201 -10.24 2.33 -23.60
C ALA A 201 -10.55 2.88 -25.00
N GLY A 202 -9.91 2.34 -26.04
CA GLY A 202 -10.17 2.74 -27.42
C GLY A 202 -11.61 2.48 -27.89
N ARG A 203 -12.24 1.41 -27.38
CA ARG A 203 -13.64 1.07 -27.75
C ARG A 203 -14.68 1.80 -26.92
N LEU A 204 -14.34 2.22 -25.69
CA LEU A 204 -15.27 2.92 -24.82
C LEU A 204 -15.67 4.31 -25.33
N GLY A 205 -14.79 5.07 -25.97
CA GLY A 205 -15.04 6.46 -26.35
C GLY A 205 -16.33 6.69 -27.15
N ALA A 206 -16.77 5.70 -27.94
CA ALA A 206 -18.03 5.80 -28.71
C ALA A 206 -19.31 5.47 -27.90
N ILE A 207 -19.16 4.85 -26.71
CA ILE A 207 -20.28 4.28 -25.91
C ILE A 207 -20.20 4.67 -24.42
N GLU A 208 -19.32 5.60 -24.05
CA GLU A 208 -19.00 5.94 -22.67
C GLU A 208 -20.21 6.35 -21.81
N SER A 209 -21.17 7.06 -22.40
CA SER A 209 -22.40 7.49 -21.69
C SER A 209 -23.48 6.41 -21.61
N SER A 210 -23.25 5.21 -22.11
CA SER A 210 -24.22 4.11 -22.04
C SER A 210 -24.43 3.62 -20.60
N ARG A 211 -25.69 3.27 -20.27
CA ARG A 211 -26.05 2.81 -18.93
C ARG A 211 -25.17 1.64 -18.40
N PRO A 212 -24.87 0.58 -19.19
CA PRO A 212 -24.00 -0.49 -18.71
C PRO A 212 -22.59 -0.04 -18.36
N VAL A 213 -22.02 0.94 -19.10
CA VAL A 213 -20.68 1.50 -18.81
C VAL A 213 -20.71 2.30 -17.50
N LEU A 214 -21.75 3.10 -17.25
CA LEU A 214 -21.94 3.82 -15.99
C LEU A 214 -22.11 2.85 -14.80
N VAL A 215 -22.85 1.75 -15.00
CA VAL A 215 -22.99 0.70 -14.00
C VAL A 215 -21.63 0.02 -13.72
N ALA A 216 -20.86 -0.27 -14.77
CA ALA A 216 -19.50 -0.83 -14.62
C ALA A 216 -18.60 0.09 -13.79
N LEU A 217 -18.60 1.41 -14.10
CA LEU A 217 -17.85 2.41 -13.35
C LEU A 217 -18.26 2.43 -11.86
N ALA A 218 -19.57 2.39 -11.57
CA ALA A 218 -20.07 2.35 -10.19
C ALA A 218 -19.61 1.09 -9.45
N PHE A 219 -19.73 -0.09 -10.06
CA PHE A 219 -19.27 -1.35 -9.48
C PHE A 219 -17.76 -1.37 -9.23
N LEU A 220 -16.96 -0.93 -10.17
CA LEU A 220 -15.50 -0.82 -10.05
C LEU A 220 -15.11 0.18 -8.96
N THR A 221 -15.73 1.37 -8.95
CA THR A 221 -15.48 2.39 -7.92
C THR A 221 -15.74 1.86 -6.51
N VAL A 222 -16.88 1.23 -6.27
CA VAL A 222 -17.24 0.69 -4.95
C VAL A 222 -16.34 -0.48 -4.58
N GLY A 223 -16.12 -1.43 -5.50
CA GLY A 223 -15.29 -2.61 -5.26
C GLY A 223 -13.83 -2.26 -4.96
N ILE A 224 -13.24 -1.34 -5.72
CA ILE A 224 -11.86 -0.87 -5.49
C ILE A 224 -11.80 -0.01 -4.21
N SER A 225 -12.81 0.84 -3.93
CA SER A 225 -12.90 1.63 -2.69
C SER A 225 -12.92 0.75 -1.44
N LEU A 226 -13.54 -0.41 -1.51
CA LEU A 226 -13.53 -1.41 -0.45
C LEU A 226 -12.12 -1.98 -0.25
N LYS A 227 -11.41 -2.31 -1.33
CA LYS A 227 -10.04 -2.85 -1.28
C LYS A 227 -9.01 -1.82 -0.80
N LEU A 228 -9.13 -0.55 -1.18
CA LEU A 228 -8.24 0.52 -0.70
C LEU A 228 -8.62 1.04 0.69
N ALA A 229 -9.72 0.53 1.27
CA ALA A 229 -10.26 0.94 2.56
C ALA A 229 -10.65 2.43 2.62
N LEU A 230 -11.31 2.95 1.58
CA LEU A 230 -11.87 4.30 1.62
C LEU A 230 -13.01 4.36 2.63
N PHE A 231 -13.11 5.47 3.37
CA PHE A 231 -14.25 5.70 4.27
C PHE A 231 -15.57 5.77 3.47
N PRO A 232 -16.66 5.11 3.92
CA PRO A 232 -16.82 4.33 5.15
C PRO A 232 -16.49 2.81 5.02
N LEU A 233 -16.00 2.35 3.89
CA LEU A 233 -15.75 0.93 3.58
C LEU A 233 -14.47 0.35 4.22
N HIS A 234 -13.87 1.06 5.18
CA HIS A 234 -12.57 0.78 5.79
C HIS A 234 -12.61 -0.20 6.98
N GLN A 235 -13.76 -0.67 7.43
CA GLN A 235 -13.95 -1.34 8.73
C GLN A 235 -13.08 -2.59 8.93
N TRP A 236 -12.70 -3.26 7.86
CA TRP A 236 -11.83 -4.44 7.91
C TRP A 236 -10.38 -4.12 8.28
N LEU A 237 -9.86 -2.95 7.85
CA LEU A 237 -8.45 -2.62 7.90
C LEU A 237 -7.91 -2.46 9.34
N PRO A 238 -8.57 -1.74 10.27
CA PRO A 238 -8.06 -1.59 11.64
C PRO A 238 -7.89 -2.92 12.37
N ASN A 239 -8.82 -3.85 12.22
CA ASN A 239 -8.75 -5.16 12.85
C ASN A 239 -7.66 -6.03 12.19
N ALA A 240 -7.58 -6.05 10.86
CA ALA A 240 -6.56 -6.78 10.13
C ALA A 240 -5.14 -6.33 10.53
N TYR A 241 -4.88 -5.02 10.56
CA TYR A 241 -3.55 -4.49 10.90
C TYR A 241 -3.20 -4.63 12.38
N THR A 242 -4.19 -4.59 13.27
CA THR A 242 -3.95 -4.73 14.72
C THR A 242 -3.55 -6.15 15.10
N HIS A 243 -4.24 -7.15 14.56
CA HIS A 243 -4.12 -8.53 15.01
C HIS A 243 -3.22 -9.40 14.14
N ALA A 244 -2.86 -8.96 12.94
CA ALA A 244 -1.88 -9.66 12.10
C ALA A 244 -0.49 -9.71 12.75
N PRO A 245 0.34 -10.73 12.44
CA PRO A 245 1.75 -10.73 12.76
C PRO A 245 2.43 -9.44 12.28
N SER A 246 3.39 -8.93 13.05
CA SER A 246 3.94 -7.58 12.82
C SER A 246 4.58 -7.40 11.44
N ALA A 247 5.27 -8.41 10.93
CA ALA A 247 5.83 -8.39 9.57
C ALA A 247 4.72 -8.32 8.50
N VAL A 248 3.60 -9.04 8.71
CA VAL A 248 2.43 -8.99 7.81
C VAL A 248 1.81 -7.59 7.82
N THR A 249 1.57 -7.04 9.02
CA THR A 249 1.01 -5.68 9.15
C THR A 249 1.87 -4.65 8.42
N ALA A 250 3.20 -4.70 8.62
CA ALA A 250 4.13 -3.75 7.98
C ALA A 250 4.07 -3.84 6.45
N PHE A 251 4.09 -5.06 5.90
CA PHE A 251 4.04 -5.27 4.45
C PHE A 251 2.70 -4.80 3.87
N LEU A 252 1.57 -5.22 4.45
CA LEU A 252 0.24 -4.85 3.95
C LEU A 252 -0.02 -3.34 4.07
N ALA A 253 0.37 -2.73 5.18
CA ALA A 253 0.21 -1.29 5.38
C ALA A 253 1.05 -0.47 4.39
N ALA A 254 2.17 -0.99 3.95
CA ALA A 254 3.02 -0.34 2.97
C ALA A 254 2.59 -0.56 1.52
N THR A 255 1.89 -1.65 1.18
CA THR A 255 1.69 -2.09 -0.21
C THR A 255 0.23 -2.29 -0.62
N ALA A 256 -0.56 -3.12 0.08
CA ALA A 256 -1.86 -3.60 -0.40
C ALA A 256 -2.85 -2.49 -0.77
N THR A 257 -3.08 -1.53 0.11
CA THR A 257 -3.99 -0.39 -0.16
C THR A 257 -3.46 0.52 -1.27
N LYS A 258 -2.12 0.62 -1.44
CA LYS A 258 -1.47 1.42 -2.48
C LYS A 258 -1.67 0.80 -3.87
N VAL A 259 -1.55 -0.51 -3.96
CA VAL A 259 -1.85 -1.24 -5.21
C VAL A 259 -3.34 -1.10 -5.56
N SER A 260 -4.25 -1.05 -4.57
CA SER A 260 -5.67 -0.78 -4.84
C SER A 260 -5.90 0.65 -5.34
N VAL A 261 -5.16 1.65 -4.82
CA VAL A 261 -5.17 3.01 -5.39
C VAL A 261 -4.65 3.02 -6.82
N TYR A 262 -3.57 2.28 -7.11
CA TYR A 262 -3.05 2.12 -8.45
C TYR A 262 -4.14 1.59 -9.41
N VAL A 263 -4.89 0.57 -9.00
CA VAL A 263 -6.01 0.03 -9.81
C VAL A 263 -7.08 1.10 -10.05
N LEU A 264 -7.41 1.91 -9.04
CA LEU A 264 -8.38 3.01 -9.19
C LEU A 264 -7.90 4.03 -10.23
N ILE A 265 -6.63 4.44 -10.16
CA ILE A 265 -6.02 5.37 -11.12
C ILE A 265 -6.07 4.76 -12.53
N ARG A 266 -5.76 3.45 -12.69
CA ARG A 266 -5.82 2.78 -13.99
C ARG A 266 -7.22 2.81 -14.60
N PHE A 267 -8.25 2.45 -13.84
CA PHE A 267 -9.60 2.49 -14.38
C PHE A 267 -10.06 3.93 -14.68
N TYR A 268 -9.79 4.88 -13.80
CA TYR A 268 -10.28 6.26 -13.98
C TYR A 268 -9.59 6.99 -15.15
N PHE A 269 -8.26 6.91 -15.23
CA PHE A 269 -7.50 7.69 -16.20
C PHE A 269 -7.16 6.91 -17.47
N SER A 270 -6.91 5.58 -17.38
CA SER A 270 -6.47 4.81 -18.55
C SER A 270 -7.60 4.07 -19.26
N VAL A 271 -8.74 3.77 -18.61
CA VAL A 271 -9.84 2.99 -19.19
C VAL A 271 -11.04 3.86 -19.47
N PHE A 272 -11.62 4.51 -18.46
CA PHE A 272 -12.81 5.35 -18.64
C PHE A 272 -12.49 6.73 -19.21
N GLY A 273 -11.28 7.26 -18.99
CA GLY A 273 -10.87 8.58 -19.39
C GLY A 273 -11.36 9.72 -18.47
N GLU A 274 -10.68 10.87 -18.57
CA GLU A 274 -10.97 12.02 -17.71
C GLU A 274 -12.38 12.58 -17.95
N SER A 275 -12.81 12.68 -19.22
CA SER A 275 -14.09 13.29 -19.57
C SER A 275 -15.28 12.61 -18.88
N LEU A 276 -15.37 11.27 -18.93
CA LEU A 276 -16.48 10.56 -18.31
C LEU A 276 -16.43 10.68 -16.79
N VAL A 277 -15.26 10.50 -16.19
CA VAL A 277 -15.10 10.40 -14.72
C VAL A 277 -15.25 11.77 -14.06
N PHE A 278 -14.69 12.83 -14.66
CA PHE A 278 -14.54 14.12 -13.98
C PHE A 278 -15.49 15.21 -14.52
N ASP A 279 -15.89 15.18 -15.80
CA ASP A 279 -16.74 16.21 -16.38
C ASP A 279 -18.23 15.81 -16.43
N GLN A 280 -18.52 14.54 -16.75
CA GLN A 280 -19.91 14.10 -16.96
C GLN A 280 -20.59 13.61 -15.68
N LEU A 281 -19.85 13.20 -14.66
CA LEU A 281 -20.36 12.61 -13.42
C LEU A 281 -19.99 13.45 -12.20
N PRO A 282 -20.82 13.47 -11.14
CA PRO A 282 -20.48 14.13 -9.87
C PRO A 282 -19.47 13.32 -9.02
N LEU A 283 -18.68 12.44 -9.65
CA LEU A 283 -17.77 11.54 -8.96
C LEU A 283 -16.63 12.27 -8.23
N PRO A 284 -16.04 13.36 -8.79
CA PRO A 284 -15.06 14.17 -8.07
C PRO A 284 -15.60 14.73 -6.75
N GLN A 285 -16.84 15.23 -6.75
CA GLN A 285 -17.48 15.81 -5.56
C GLN A 285 -17.76 14.73 -4.51
N VAL A 286 -18.20 13.54 -4.94
CA VAL A 286 -18.41 12.39 -4.06
C VAL A 286 -17.08 11.95 -3.45
N MET A 287 -16.03 11.82 -4.27
CA MET A 287 -14.70 11.45 -3.79
C MET A 287 -14.13 12.49 -2.83
N LEU A 288 -14.29 13.77 -3.13
CA LEU A 288 -13.89 14.86 -2.24
C LEU A 288 -14.57 14.76 -0.88
N GLY A 289 -15.89 14.57 -0.85
CA GLY A 289 -16.66 14.41 0.39
C GLY A 289 -16.20 13.20 1.20
N LEU A 290 -16.03 12.03 0.57
CA LEU A 290 -15.55 10.81 1.22
C LEU A 290 -14.10 10.96 1.72
N SER A 291 -13.26 11.67 0.97
CA SER A 291 -11.87 11.96 1.34
C SER A 291 -11.80 12.82 2.61
N LEU A 292 -12.60 13.87 2.68
CA LEU A 292 -12.69 14.69 3.89
C LEU A 292 -13.21 13.88 5.09
N CYS A 293 -14.25 13.07 4.89
CA CYS A 293 -14.75 12.18 5.93
C CYS A 293 -13.67 11.20 6.41
N ALA A 294 -12.85 10.66 5.51
CA ALA A 294 -11.72 9.80 5.85
C ALA A 294 -10.65 10.57 6.65
N MET A 295 -10.23 11.75 6.14
CA MET A 295 -9.18 12.56 6.75
C MET A 295 -9.53 12.97 8.18
N PHE A 296 -10.73 13.45 8.41
CA PHE A 296 -11.18 13.91 9.73
C PHE A 296 -11.67 12.76 10.61
N GLY A 297 -12.60 11.95 10.11
CA GLY A 297 -13.24 10.88 10.88
C GLY A 297 -12.25 9.82 11.35
N ALA A 298 -11.42 9.29 10.46
CA ALA A 298 -10.45 8.27 10.85
C ALA A 298 -9.33 8.84 11.75
N SER A 299 -8.87 10.07 11.53
CA SER A 299 -7.90 10.73 12.40
C SER A 299 -8.46 11.00 13.80
N PHE A 300 -9.73 11.42 13.89
CA PHE A 300 -10.42 11.59 15.15
C PHE A 300 -10.52 10.26 15.91
N VAL A 301 -10.95 9.20 15.25
CA VAL A 301 -11.02 7.85 15.87
C VAL A 301 -9.63 7.36 16.30
N ALA A 302 -8.58 7.66 15.54
CA ALA A 302 -7.21 7.29 15.88
C ALA A 302 -6.75 7.86 17.24
N ILE A 303 -7.13 9.10 17.57
CA ILE A 303 -6.77 9.77 18.83
C ILE A 303 -7.24 8.96 20.05
N PHE A 304 -8.39 8.29 19.97
CA PHE A 304 -8.99 7.57 21.09
C PHE A 304 -8.61 6.08 21.18
N GLN A 305 -7.76 5.57 20.29
CA GLN A 305 -7.35 4.17 20.33
C GLN A 305 -6.40 3.89 21.50
N ASN A 306 -6.55 2.73 22.15
CA ASN A 306 -5.70 2.29 23.27
C ASN A 306 -4.56 1.36 22.86
N ASP A 307 -4.52 0.94 21.60
CA ASP A 307 -3.48 0.09 21.01
C ASP A 307 -2.76 0.88 19.92
N LEU A 308 -1.43 0.83 19.91
CA LEU A 308 -0.59 1.61 19.00
C LEU A 308 -0.72 1.10 17.54
N LYS A 309 -0.82 -0.22 17.31
CA LYS A 309 -1.08 -0.75 15.97
C LYS A 309 -2.43 -0.24 15.45
N ARG A 310 -3.46 -0.25 16.31
CA ARG A 310 -4.80 0.19 15.95
C ARG A 310 -4.87 1.69 15.68
N LEU A 311 -4.16 2.50 16.46
CA LEU A 311 -4.02 3.94 16.22
C LEU A 311 -3.45 4.19 14.81
N PHE A 312 -2.32 3.57 14.49
CA PHE A 312 -1.70 3.74 13.18
C PHE A 312 -2.48 3.05 12.04
N ALA A 313 -3.31 2.06 12.32
CA ALA A 313 -4.24 1.51 11.34
C ALA A 313 -5.32 2.52 10.95
N TYR A 314 -5.97 3.18 11.92
CA TYR A 314 -6.91 4.26 11.62
C TYR A 314 -6.24 5.46 10.96
N SER A 315 -5.02 5.81 11.36
CA SER A 315 -4.28 6.86 10.66
C SER A 315 -3.98 6.48 9.20
N SER A 316 -3.91 5.18 8.84
CA SER A 316 -3.79 4.77 7.44
C SER A 316 -5.06 5.10 6.64
N VAL A 317 -6.24 4.90 7.22
CA VAL A 317 -7.51 5.29 6.59
C VAL A 317 -7.56 6.79 6.34
N GLY A 318 -7.15 7.61 7.31
CA GLY A 318 -7.05 9.06 7.11
C GLY A 318 -6.09 9.45 5.97
N GLN A 319 -4.95 8.75 5.85
CA GLN A 319 -3.99 8.99 4.76
C GLN A 319 -4.53 8.52 3.39
N MET A 320 -5.38 7.49 3.33
CA MET A 320 -6.11 7.17 2.09
C MET A 320 -7.00 8.35 1.65
N GLY A 321 -7.59 9.07 2.62
CA GLY A 321 -8.34 10.30 2.33
C GLY A 321 -7.50 11.37 1.62
N TYR A 322 -6.23 11.58 2.00
CA TYR A 322 -5.34 12.51 1.28
C TYR A 322 -5.06 12.05 -0.17
N ILE A 323 -4.85 10.75 -0.39
CA ILE A 323 -4.62 10.20 -1.72
C ILE A 323 -5.86 10.41 -2.60
N THR A 324 -7.04 10.05 -2.11
CA THR A 324 -8.28 10.19 -2.88
C THR A 324 -8.73 11.64 -3.05
N LEU A 325 -8.36 12.52 -2.13
CA LEU A 325 -8.54 13.97 -2.30
C LEU A 325 -7.72 14.48 -3.49
N GLY A 326 -6.46 14.07 -3.64
CA GLY A 326 -5.64 14.44 -4.80
C GLY A 326 -6.23 13.96 -6.12
N LEU A 327 -6.81 12.76 -6.15
CA LEU A 327 -7.51 12.24 -7.33
C LEU A 327 -8.76 13.07 -7.69
N SER A 328 -9.44 13.65 -6.70
CA SER A 328 -10.67 14.43 -6.93
C SER A 328 -10.43 15.81 -7.56
N PHE A 329 -9.18 16.28 -7.64
CA PHE A 329 -8.88 17.60 -8.20
C PHE A 329 -8.88 17.65 -9.73
N ASP A 330 -8.82 16.53 -10.42
CA ASP A 330 -8.71 16.49 -11.87
C ASP A 330 -7.63 17.48 -12.38
N SER A 331 -6.42 17.29 -11.92
CA SER A 331 -5.26 18.11 -12.28
C SER A 331 -3.96 17.31 -12.20
N VAL A 332 -2.97 17.68 -13.00
CA VAL A 332 -1.65 17.02 -12.97
C VAL A 332 -1.03 17.08 -11.56
N ASN A 333 -1.14 18.23 -10.88
CA ASN A 333 -0.60 18.39 -9.53
C ASN A 333 -1.38 17.55 -8.49
N GLY A 334 -2.71 17.44 -8.62
CA GLY A 334 -3.53 16.57 -7.75
C GLY A 334 -3.20 15.10 -7.94
N LEU A 335 -3.09 14.65 -9.18
CA LEU A 335 -2.71 13.28 -9.50
C LEU A 335 -1.27 12.95 -9.05
N ALA A 336 -0.31 13.86 -9.30
CA ALA A 336 1.07 13.73 -8.83
C ALA A 336 1.14 13.69 -7.30
N ALA A 337 0.36 14.54 -6.59
CA ALA A 337 0.24 14.50 -5.15
C ALA A 337 -0.26 13.14 -4.65
N SER A 338 -1.25 12.54 -5.31
CA SER A 338 -1.77 11.21 -4.98
C SER A 338 -0.72 10.13 -5.17
N ILE A 339 0.00 10.13 -6.30
CA ILE A 339 1.03 9.14 -6.64
C ILE A 339 2.22 9.25 -5.69
N VAL A 340 2.73 10.46 -5.43
CA VAL A 340 3.84 10.64 -4.50
C VAL A 340 3.41 10.36 -3.05
N HIS A 341 2.16 10.67 -2.66
CA HIS A 341 1.65 10.32 -1.33
C HIS A 341 1.50 8.81 -1.13
N LEU A 342 1.07 8.09 -2.16
CA LEU A 342 1.02 6.63 -2.18
C LEU A 342 2.40 6.04 -1.81
N PHE A 343 3.47 6.52 -2.44
CA PHE A 343 4.85 6.08 -2.21
C PHE A 343 5.35 6.47 -0.81
N ASN A 344 5.28 7.75 -0.47
CA ASN A 344 5.78 8.29 0.79
C ASN A 344 5.06 7.70 2.00
N HIS A 345 3.74 7.55 1.91
CA HIS A 345 2.93 6.90 2.94
C HIS A 345 3.27 5.41 3.07
N GLY A 346 3.55 4.71 1.96
CA GLY A 346 4.01 3.32 1.98
C GLY A 346 5.27 3.15 2.81
N ILE A 347 6.30 3.97 2.54
CA ILE A 347 7.58 3.96 3.27
C ILE A 347 7.39 4.30 4.75
N ALA A 348 6.68 5.40 5.05
CA ALA A 348 6.46 5.83 6.44
C ALA A 348 5.69 4.80 7.27
N LYS A 349 4.65 4.17 6.69
CA LYS A 349 3.89 3.10 7.37
C LYS A 349 4.68 1.83 7.54
N GLY A 350 5.46 1.44 6.53
CA GLY A 350 6.41 0.34 6.66
C GLY A 350 7.34 0.55 7.85
N ALA A 351 8.00 1.71 7.92
CA ALA A 351 8.88 2.07 9.03
C ALA A 351 8.19 1.97 10.39
N ILE A 352 7.04 2.64 10.54
CA ILE A 352 6.29 2.68 11.80
C ILE A 352 5.87 1.28 12.26
N PHE A 353 5.29 0.46 11.38
CA PHE A 353 4.82 -0.87 11.77
C PHE A 353 5.96 -1.86 12.02
N LEU A 354 7.11 -1.74 11.33
CA LEU A 354 8.31 -2.51 11.68
C LEU A 354 8.83 -2.14 13.08
N LEU A 355 8.88 -0.85 13.41
CA LEU A 355 9.29 -0.39 14.75
C LEU A 355 8.31 -0.84 15.85
N ILE A 356 7.01 -0.78 15.60
CA ILE A 356 6.00 -1.31 16.52
C ILE A 356 6.17 -2.82 16.70
N GLY A 357 6.47 -3.56 15.64
CA GLY A 357 6.80 -4.98 15.73
C GLY A 357 8.06 -5.25 16.56
N GLY A 358 9.04 -4.36 16.52
CA GLY A 358 10.19 -4.38 17.45
C GLY A 358 9.78 -4.27 18.92
N ILE A 359 8.78 -3.41 19.23
CA ILE A 359 8.21 -3.31 20.58
C ILE A 359 7.53 -4.62 20.99
N VAL A 360 6.71 -5.19 20.10
CA VAL A 360 6.01 -6.47 20.34
C VAL A 360 7.03 -7.60 20.61
N ALA A 361 8.07 -7.68 19.77
CA ALA A 361 9.12 -8.67 19.91
C ALA A 361 9.92 -8.54 21.21
N ALA A 362 10.26 -7.31 21.62
CA ALA A 362 10.96 -7.05 22.89
C ALA A 362 10.08 -7.36 24.10
N SER A 363 8.78 -7.07 24.03
CA SER A 363 7.82 -7.40 25.09
C SER A 363 7.63 -8.90 25.25
N ALA A 364 7.51 -9.64 24.16
CA ALA A 364 7.43 -11.10 24.17
C ALA A 364 8.70 -11.77 24.75
N ALA A 365 9.88 -11.22 24.45
CA ALA A 365 11.15 -11.73 24.98
C ALA A 365 11.28 -11.57 26.50
N ARG A 366 10.53 -10.65 27.11
CA ARG A 366 10.47 -10.42 28.58
C ARG A 366 9.39 -11.25 29.28
N GLY A 367 8.73 -12.16 28.54
CA GLY A 367 7.69 -13.02 29.12
C GLY A 367 6.35 -12.31 29.36
N ALA A 368 6.08 -11.20 28.69
CA ALA A 368 4.80 -10.51 28.81
C ALA A 368 3.65 -11.45 28.39
N VAL A 369 2.66 -11.61 29.25
CA VAL A 369 1.45 -12.42 29.00
C VAL A 369 0.65 -11.89 27.80
N SER A 370 0.70 -10.60 27.55
CA SER A 370 0.15 -9.96 26.36
C SER A 370 1.18 -8.99 25.78
N PRO A 371 1.86 -9.33 24.67
CA PRO A 371 2.83 -8.46 24.04
C PRO A 371 2.20 -7.29 23.25
N ALA A 372 0.88 -7.08 23.36
CA ALA A 372 0.16 -6.01 22.67
C ALA A 372 0.72 -4.63 23.03
N PRO A 373 0.99 -3.76 22.06
CA PRO A 373 1.56 -2.42 22.26
C PRO A 373 0.48 -1.43 22.71
N THR A 374 -0.16 -1.73 23.88
CA THR A 374 -1.15 -0.84 24.49
C THR A 374 -0.47 0.35 25.17
N PHE A 375 -1.15 1.51 25.24
CA PHE A 375 -0.59 2.70 25.88
C PHE A 375 -0.20 2.47 27.35
N ALA A 376 -0.88 1.58 28.07
CA ALA A 376 -0.49 1.19 29.41
C ALA A 376 0.91 0.54 29.44
N ASN A 377 1.24 -0.28 28.45
CA ASN A 377 2.53 -0.96 28.34
C ASN A 377 3.66 -0.08 27.76
N LEU A 378 3.30 1.07 27.18
CA LEU A 378 4.24 1.98 26.52
C LEU A 378 4.77 3.08 27.44
N ALA A 379 4.26 3.21 28.66
CA ALA A 379 4.70 4.24 29.61
C ALA A 379 6.23 4.15 29.86
N GLY A 380 6.94 5.27 29.67
CA GLY A 380 8.39 5.35 29.84
C GLY A 380 9.21 4.53 28.84
N LEU A 381 8.62 4.07 27.73
CA LEU A 381 9.28 3.17 26.76
C LEU A 381 10.51 3.84 26.12
N ALA A 382 10.51 5.16 25.92
CA ALA A 382 11.62 5.87 25.27
C ALA A 382 12.94 5.77 26.06
N ARG A 383 12.90 5.55 27.38
CA ARG A 383 14.10 5.29 28.18
C ARG A 383 14.64 3.88 27.95
N ARG A 384 13.77 2.93 27.64
CA ARG A 384 14.10 1.49 27.44
C ARG A 384 14.46 1.18 25.99
N MET A 385 13.74 1.77 25.02
CA MET A 385 13.87 1.56 23.60
C MET A 385 13.99 2.90 22.84
N PRO A 386 15.06 3.67 23.07
CA PRO A 386 15.20 5.02 22.54
C PRO A 386 15.21 5.08 20.99
N LEU A 387 15.92 4.16 20.34
CA LEU A 387 15.99 4.13 18.87
C LEU A 387 14.65 3.78 18.25
N THR A 388 13.94 2.79 18.81
CA THR A 388 12.61 2.41 18.34
C THR A 388 11.61 3.55 18.49
N CYS A 389 11.57 4.21 19.66
CA CYS A 389 10.65 5.32 19.90
C CYS A 389 10.97 6.53 19.03
N PHE A 390 12.25 6.88 18.86
CA PHE A 390 12.67 7.99 18.01
C PHE A 390 12.31 7.74 16.54
N GLY A 391 12.51 6.53 16.03
CA GLY A 391 12.09 6.16 14.68
C GLY A 391 10.58 6.28 14.47
N ILE A 392 9.74 5.88 15.46
CA ILE A 392 8.28 6.06 15.40
C ILE A 392 7.92 7.55 15.36
N VAL A 393 8.61 8.39 16.12
CA VAL A 393 8.40 9.85 16.10
C VAL A 393 8.72 10.41 14.71
N LEU A 394 9.87 10.04 14.12
CA LEU A 394 10.25 10.50 12.77
C LEU A 394 9.22 10.08 11.71
N GLY A 395 8.78 8.81 11.75
CA GLY A 395 7.68 8.34 10.88
C GLY A 395 6.37 9.12 11.14
N GLY A 396 6.06 9.43 12.40
CA GLY A 396 4.92 10.26 12.80
C GLY A 396 5.01 11.68 12.26
N LEU A 397 6.18 12.32 12.31
CA LEU A 397 6.41 13.65 11.71
C LEU A 397 6.15 13.65 10.21
N SER A 398 6.50 12.58 9.51
CA SER A 398 6.16 12.41 8.10
C SER A 398 4.64 12.31 7.87
N LEU A 399 3.90 11.59 8.71
CA LEU A 399 2.43 11.52 8.61
C LEU A 399 1.76 12.88 8.89
N ILE A 400 2.33 13.69 9.78
CA ILE A 400 1.91 15.07 10.03
C ILE A 400 2.18 15.93 8.78
N GLY A 401 3.29 15.69 8.10
CA GLY A 401 3.76 16.51 6.99
C GLY A 401 4.67 17.64 7.44
N VAL A 402 5.62 17.36 8.34
CA VAL A 402 6.62 18.32 8.78
C VAL A 402 7.67 18.52 7.67
N PRO A 403 8.09 19.77 7.35
CA PRO A 403 9.16 20.03 6.39
C PRO A 403 10.42 19.20 6.66
N GLY A 404 11.09 18.73 5.60
CA GLY A 404 12.22 17.81 5.68
C GLY A 404 11.82 16.32 5.75
N THR A 405 10.54 16.01 5.69
CA THR A 405 10.03 14.63 5.58
C THR A 405 9.28 14.41 4.27
N ALA A 406 9.26 13.17 3.80
CA ALA A 406 8.57 12.79 2.56
C ALA A 406 7.07 13.15 2.55
N GLY A 407 6.39 13.06 3.69
CA GLY A 407 4.97 13.39 3.80
C GLY A 407 4.65 14.87 3.58
N PHE A 408 5.59 15.77 3.82
CA PHE A 408 5.42 17.20 3.52
C PHE A 408 5.25 17.44 2.03
N ILE A 409 6.06 16.81 1.21
CA ILE A 409 6.10 17.02 -0.24
C ILE A 409 4.72 16.72 -0.86
N SER A 410 4.12 15.59 -0.52
CA SER A 410 2.82 15.20 -1.05
C SER A 410 1.69 16.13 -0.58
N LYS A 411 1.70 16.57 0.67
CA LYS A 411 0.70 17.52 1.20
C LYS A 411 0.87 18.90 0.58
N TRP A 412 2.11 19.34 0.31
CA TRP A 412 2.39 20.56 -0.39
C TRP A 412 1.77 20.58 -1.79
N TYR A 413 1.94 19.49 -2.55
CA TYR A 413 1.33 19.37 -3.88
C TYR A 413 -0.20 19.27 -3.84
N LEU A 414 -0.79 18.68 -2.78
CA LEU A 414 -2.24 18.76 -2.56
C LEU A 414 -2.72 20.20 -2.34
N ILE A 415 -1.97 20.98 -1.57
CA ILE A 415 -2.26 22.41 -1.36
C ILE A 415 -2.17 23.17 -2.70
N LEU A 416 -1.13 22.94 -3.48
CA LEU A 416 -0.99 23.56 -4.81
C LEU A 416 -2.19 23.22 -5.72
N ALA A 417 -2.61 21.96 -5.78
CA ALA A 417 -3.75 21.52 -6.56
C ALA A 417 -5.07 22.19 -6.09
N ALA A 418 -5.26 22.34 -4.78
CA ALA A 418 -6.41 23.05 -4.23
C ALA A 418 -6.41 24.55 -4.62
N LEU A 419 -5.25 25.19 -4.59
CA LEU A 419 -5.08 26.58 -4.99
C LEU A 419 -5.31 26.79 -6.49
N GLU A 420 -4.83 25.90 -7.34
CA GLU A 420 -5.07 25.92 -8.79
C GLU A 420 -6.57 25.89 -9.14
N LYS A 421 -7.35 25.11 -8.38
CA LYS A 421 -8.82 25.06 -8.54
C LYS A 421 -9.56 26.19 -7.80
N GLY A 422 -8.84 27.14 -7.18
CA GLY A 422 -9.45 28.25 -6.41
C GLY A 422 -10.14 27.81 -5.11
N GLN A 423 -9.90 26.60 -4.62
CA GLN A 423 -10.59 26.00 -3.48
C GLN A 423 -9.82 26.27 -2.16
N TRP A 424 -9.69 27.53 -1.77
CA TRP A 424 -8.94 27.97 -0.59
C TRP A 424 -9.36 27.28 0.72
N TRP A 425 -10.64 26.96 0.86
CA TRP A 425 -11.16 26.28 2.04
C TRP A 425 -10.56 24.87 2.22
N LEU A 426 -10.18 24.17 1.12
CA LEU A 426 -9.52 22.87 1.19
C LEU A 426 -8.11 22.98 1.74
N VAL A 427 -7.41 24.08 1.47
CA VAL A 427 -6.11 24.33 2.12
C VAL A 427 -6.26 24.33 3.64
N GLY A 428 -7.28 25.05 4.14
CA GLY A 428 -7.62 25.04 5.56
C GLY A 428 -7.97 23.64 6.08
N ALA A 429 -8.74 22.87 5.32
CA ALA A 429 -9.10 21.49 5.67
C ALA A 429 -7.88 20.55 5.73
N ILE A 430 -6.95 20.64 4.76
CA ILE A 430 -5.71 19.86 4.74
C ILE A 430 -4.86 20.17 5.97
N LEU A 431 -4.67 21.47 6.29
CA LEU A 431 -3.91 21.91 7.46
C LEU A 431 -4.57 21.45 8.76
N LEU A 432 -5.87 21.63 8.91
CA LEU A 432 -6.61 21.22 10.10
C LEU A 432 -6.56 19.69 10.32
N SER A 433 -6.69 18.90 9.26
CA SER A 433 -6.53 17.45 9.35
C SER A 433 -5.10 17.04 9.72
N SER A 434 -4.09 17.81 9.29
CA SER A 434 -2.70 17.61 9.72
C SER A 434 -2.50 17.89 11.22
N LEU A 435 -3.25 18.84 11.81
CA LEU A 435 -3.25 19.06 13.26
C LEU A 435 -3.85 17.87 14.04
N LEU A 436 -4.86 17.17 13.50
CA LEU A 436 -5.33 15.92 14.11
C LEU A 436 -4.23 14.85 14.09
N ALA A 437 -3.39 14.83 13.04
CA ALA A 437 -2.24 13.93 13.02
C ALA A 437 -1.22 14.27 14.11
N VAL A 438 -0.99 15.55 14.41
CA VAL A 438 -0.18 15.95 15.57
C VAL A 438 -0.76 15.36 16.86
N ALA A 439 -2.08 15.42 17.06
CA ALA A 439 -2.72 14.95 18.28
C ALA A 439 -2.50 13.45 18.53
N TYR A 440 -2.69 12.58 17.51
CA TYR A 440 -2.47 11.15 17.72
C TYR A 440 -0.99 10.75 17.82
N VAL A 441 -0.08 11.47 17.15
CA VAL A 441 1.36 11.24 17.28
C VAL A 441 1.84 11.74 18.65
N TRP A 442 1.37 12.91 19.08
CA TRP A 442 1.68 13.45 20.40
C TRP A 442 1.27 12.53 21.53
N ARG A 443 0.12 11.85 21.42
CA ARG A 443 -0.32 10.88 22.42
C ARG A 443 0.71 9.76 22.62
N PHE A 444 1.35 9.29 21.56
CA PHE A 444 2.45 8.33 21.66
C PHE A 444 3.67 8.97 22.37
N VAL A 445 4.04 10.18 21.95
CA VAL A 445 5.18 10.91 22.54
C VAL A 445 4.95 11.15 24.04
N GLU A 446 3.78 11.65 24.43
CA GLU A 446 3.42 11.87 25.84
C GLU A 446 3.62 10.62 26.68
N VAL A 447 3.09 9.49 26.24
CA VAL A 447 3.14 8.24 27.02
C VAL A 447 4.55 7.64 27.03
N ALA A 448 5.23 7.61 25.88
CA ALA A 448 6.53 6.95 25.76
C ALA A 448 7.68 7.75 26.42
N TYR A 449 7.62 9.08 26.37
CA TYR A 449 8.72 9.95 26.85
C TYR A 449 8.46 10.59 28.20
N PHE A 450 7.21 10.96 28.53
CA PHE A 450 6.91 11.79 29.70
C PHE A 450 6.25 11.02 30.84
N ARG A 451 5.62 9.86 30.59
CA ARG A 451 5.08 9.04 31.70
C ARG A 451 6.15 8.17 32.33
N ALA A 452 6.05 7.97 33.64
CA ALA A 452 6.94 7.07 34.37
C ALA A 452 6.73 5.60 33.93
N ALA A 453 7.83 4.86 33.84
CA ALA A 453 7.76 3.42 33.60
C ALA A 453 7.11 2.71 34.79
N PRO A 454 6.36 1.62 34.58
CA PRO A 454 5.89 0.77 35.70
C PRO A 454 7.05 0.24 36.52
N ALA A 455 6.87 0.14 37.83
CA ALA A 455 7.90 -0.34 38.76
C ALA A 455 8.49 -1.69 38.33
N GLY A 456 9.81 -1.83 38.36
CA GLY A 456 10.52 -3.04 37.96
C GLY A 456 10.76 -3.21 36.44
N GLN A 457 10.43 -2.21 35.63
CA GLN A 457 10.64 -2.28 34.17
C GLN A 457 11.71 -1.34 33.62
N ASP A 458 12.66 -0.92 34.43
CA ASP A 458 13.68 0.09 34.07
C ASP A 458 14.86 -0.45 33.23
N ALA A 459 14.98 -1.76 33.05
CA ALA A 459 16.08 -2.34 32.28
C ALA A 459 15.99 -1.94 30.79
N ARG A 460 17.08 -1.39 30.23
CA ARG A 460 17.23 -1.13 28.79
C ARG A 460 17.08 -2.45 28.02
N GLY A 461 16.37 -2.43 26.90
CA GLY A 461 16.09 -3.62 26.10
C GLY A 461 15.58 -3.26 24.73
N GLU A 462 16.48 -2.64 23.91
CA GLU A 462 16.17 -2.28 22.52
C GLU A 462 15.83 -3.52 21.67
N ALA A 463 15.11 -3.33 20.58
CA ALA A 463 14.85 -4.40 19.63
C ALA A 463 16.16 -4.92 19.02
N PRO A 464 16.27 -6.22 18.68
CA PRO A 464 17.45 -6.76 18.02
C PRO A 464 17.79 -6.03 16.73
N PRO A 465 19.08 -5.92 16.35
CA PRO A 465 19.50 -5.25 15.12
C PRO A 465 18.80 -5.76 13.85
N ALA A 466 18.49 -7.05 13.79
CA ALA A 466 17.77 -7.67 12.67
C ALA A 466 16.35 -7.08 12.47
N LEU A 467 15.75 -6.52 13.52
CA LEU A 467 14.46 -5.81 13.45
C LEU A 467 14.64 -4.31 13.25
N LEU A 468 15.70 -3.72 13.82
CA LEU A 468 15.94 -2.28 13.73
C LEU A 468 16.47 -1.83 12.37
N ILE A 469 17.41 -2.57 11.78
CA ILE A 469 18.06 -2.16 10.54
C ILE A 469 17.06 -1.95 9.40
N PRO A 470 16.16 -2.90 9.07
CA PRO A 470 15.17 -2.67 8.01
C PRO A 470 14.22 -1.50 8.32
N ALA A 471 13.84 -1.33 9.57
CA ALA A 471 12.97 -0.23 9.98
C ALA A 471 13.67 1.12 9.83
N TRP A 472 14.94 1.23 10.24
CA TRP A 472 15.72 2.46 10.14
C TRP A 472 16.10 2.80 8.70
N LEU A 473 16.27 1.81 7.81
CA LEU A 473 16.42 2.07 6.37
C LEU A 473 15.19 2.78 5.81
N LEU A 474 13.97 2.39 6.23
CA LEU A 474 12.74 3.07 5.82
C LEU A 474 12.59 4.45 6.49
N VAL A 475 12.99 4.61 7.76
CA VAL A 475 13.03 5.92 8.43
C VAL A 475 13.98 6.85 7.67
N ALA A 476 15.17 6.40 7.34
CA ALA A 476 16.15 7.16 6.56
C ALA A 476 15.60 7.53 5.18
N ALA A 477 14.93 6.59 4.49
CA ALA A 477 14.26 6.86 3.22
C ALA A 477 13.15 7.92 3.37
N THR A 478 12.41 7.92 4.50
CA THR A 478 11.38 8.95 4.77
C THR A 478 11.99 10.35 4.88
N ILE A 479 13.18 10.48 5.43
CA ILE A 479 13.91 11.76 5.51
C ILE A 479 14.52 12.08 4.14
N TRP A 480 15.18 11.10 3.51
CA TRP A 480 15.83 11.30 2.20
C TRP A 480 14.86 11.83 1.15
N PHE A 481 13.70 11.19 0.97
CA PHE A 481 12.68 11.63 0.01
C PHE A 481 11.94 12.92 0.43
N GLY A 482 12.17 13.41 1.65
CA GLY A 482 11.75 14.74 2.09
C GLY A 482 12.75 15.85 1.74
N LEU A 483 14.03 15.49 1.55
CA LEU A 483 15.12 16.43 1.21
C LEU A 483 15.41 16.41 -0.29
N ASP A 484 15.54 15.24 -0.87
CA ASP A 484 15.69 15.04 -2.32
C ASP A 484 14.41 14.44 -2.90
N THR A 485 13.68 15.26 -3.64
CA THR A 485 12.39 14.89 -4.23
C THR A 485 12.50 14.45 -5.68
N SER A 486 13.70 14.50 -6.28
CA SER A 486 13.94 14.27 -7.70
C SER A 486 13.41 12.90 -8.15
N LEU A 487 13.66 11.86 -7.37
CA LEU A 487 13.22 10.51 -7.69
C LEU A 487 11.73 10.31 -7.41
N SER A 488 11.26 10.64 -6.21
CA SER A 488 9.88 10.34 -5.80
C SER A 488 8.86 11.23 -6.48
N LEU A 489 9.05 12.54 -6.41
CA LEU A 489 8.17 13.53 -7.00
C LEU A 489 8.33 13.61 -8.52
N GLY A 490 9.59 13.54 -9.03
CA GLY A 490 9.86 13.54 -10.47
C GLY A 490 9.13 12.38 -11.15
N SER A 491 9.29 11.15 -10.64
CA SER A 491 8.57 9.99 -11.19
C SER A 491 7.04 10.12 -11.09
N ALA A 492 6.53 10.74 -10.01
CA ALA A 492 5.09 10.95 -9.85
C ALA A 492 4.54 12.00 -10.82
N LEU A 493 5.27 13.08 -11.07
CA LEU A 493 4.91 14.10 -12.07
C LEU A 493 4.93 13.54 -13.49
N ASP A 494 5.99 12.80 -13.85
CA ASP A 494 6.08 12.14 -15.15
C ASP A 494 4.91 11.17 -15.37
N ALA A 495 4.58 10.36 -14.34
CA ALA A 495 3.46 9.44 -14.41
C ALA A 495 2.11 10.17 -14.53
N ALA A 496 1.90 11.25 -13.77
CA ALA A 496 0.68 12.05 -13.85
C ALA A 496 0.52 12.72 -15.23
N GLN A 497 1.59 13.30 -15.76
CA GLN A 497 1.57 13.92 -17.11
C GLN A 497 1.29 12.89 -18.20
N GLN A 498 1.89 11.67 -18.09
CA GLN A 498 1.65 10.60 -19.05
C GLN A 498 0.17 10.17 -19.04
N LEU A 499 -0.43 9.99 -17.86
CA LEU A 499 -1.83 9.57 -17.71
C LEU A 499 -2.81 10.62 -18.24
N VAL A 500 -2.62 11.89 -17.91
CA VAL A 500 -3.48 13.00 -18.39
C VAL A 500 -3.38 13.18 -19.91
N ARG A 501 -2.20 12.98 -20.50
CA ARG A 501 -2.04 13.03 -21.97
C ARG A 501 -2.70 11.85 -22.69
N THR A 502 -2.69 10.66 -22.09
CA THR A 502 -3.25 9.44 -22.72
C THR A 502 -4.73 9.27 -22.44
N GLY A 503 -5.28 9.90 -21.41
CA GLY A 503 -6.70 9.86 -21.04
C GLY A 503 -7.56 10.88 -21.78
N ARG A 504 -6.93 11.81 -22.53
CA ARG A 504 -7.60 12.75 -23.46
C ARG A 504 -7.64 12.13 -24.85
#